data_dc4cd67b5b680a3e01459e10a50ae228
#
_entry.id   dc4cd67b5b680a3e01459e10a50ae228
#
_cell.length_a   1.000
_cell.length_b   1.000
_cell.length_c   1.000
_cell.angle_alpha   90.00
_cell.angle_beta   90.00
_cell.angle_gamma   90.00
#
_symmetry.space_group_name_H-M   'P 1'
#
loop_
_entity.id
_entity.type
_entity.pdbx_description
1 polymer ?
#
loop_
_entity_poly.entity_id
_entity_poly.type
_entity_poly.pdbx_seq_one_letter_code
_entity_poly.pdbx_strand_id
1 'polypeptide(L)'
;YRLLQALLGESMLERDTATGDYRLGPAVTALGVQALSSDRLRIDARPMLKRLAAETGETATLEIAVEDTMLILDEVSGGRRVAAGGNVGTRWAMHATSTGKAIIAFSDNGLERLGERLTPLTARTITERERLAAQFDEIRRRGFAETVDELEDGFSGVGTIVRGATGEILAAMSICGPTQRLTESRRASLGAMLCSAAGQLQPGAMAKC
;
A
#
# COMPACT_ATOMS: atom_id res chain seq x y z
N TYR A 1 -18.49 -0.64 29.25
CA TYR A 1 -19.48 0.48 29.30
C TYR A 1 -18.79 1.86 29.43
N ARG A 2 -17.82 2.05 30.35
CA ARG A 2 -17.14 3.35 30.57
C ARG A 2 -16.41 3.85 29.33
N LEU A 3 -15.64 2.99 28.63
CA LEU A 3 -14.91 3.36 27.41
C LEU A 3 -15.86 3.79 26.30
N LEU A 4 -16.96 3.05 26.12
CA LEU A 4 -17.95 3.37 25.11
C LEU A 4 -18.60 4.74 25.33
N GLN A 5 -18.95 5.05 26.59
CA GLN A 5 -19.50 6.37 26.97
C GLN A 5 -18.48 7.50 26.74
N ALA A 6 -17.20 7.26 27.05
CA ALA A 6 -16.16 8.25 26.78
C ALA A 6 -16.01 8.53 25.28
N LEU A 7 -16.00 7.49 24.43
CA LEU A 7 -15.90 7.64 22.98
C LEU A 7 -17.13 8.35 22.38
N LEU A 8 -18.33 8.11 22.93
CA LEU A 8 -19.53 8.85 22.55
C LEU A 8 -19.46 10.33 22.98
N GLY A 9 -18.98 10.60 24.21
CA GLY A 9 -18.83 11.95 24.73
C GLY A 9 -17.86 12.80 23.94
N GLU A 10 -16.78 12.19 23.42
CA GLU A 10 -15.77 12.84 22.57
C GLU A 10 -16.13 12.82 21.06
N SER A 11 -17.35 12.44 20.71
CA SER A 11 -17.80 12.32 19.32
C SER A 11 -16.94 11.41 18.44
N MET A 12 -16.19 10.50 19.04
CA MET A 12 -15.42 9.45 18.32
C MET A 12 -16.32 8.32 17.82
N LEU A 13 -17.40 8.07 18.55
CA LEU A 13 -18.47 7.18 18.13
C LEU A 13 -19.80 7.95 18.11
N GLU A 14 -20.71 7.51 17.25
CA GLU A 14 -22.12 7.88 17.24
C GLU A 14 -22.94 6.61 17.36
N ARG A 15 -24.10 6.73 18.03
CA ARG A 15 -25.08 5.65 18.10
C ARG A 15 -26.23 5.94 17.16
N ASP A 16 -26.53 5.01 16.27
CA ASP A 16 -27.75 5.06 15.46
C ASP A 16 -28.96 4.86 16.37
N THR A 17 -29.83 5.84 16.41
CA THR A 17 -31.01 5.82 17.28
C THR A 17 -32.10 4.85 16.79
N ALA A 18 -32.08 4.47 15.51
CA ALA A 18 -33.06 3.56 14.94
C ALA A 18 -32.66 2.09 15.12
N THR A 19 -31.37 1.75 14.90
CA THR A 19 -30.89 0.37 14.98
C THR A 19 -30.21 0.06 16.31
N GLY A 20 -29.70 1.09 17.01
CA GLY A 20 -28.87 0.95 18.21
C GLY A 20 -27.40 0.66 17.94
N ASP A 21 -27.01 0.58 16.66
CA ASP A 21 -25.64 0.29 16.22
C ASP A 21 -24.70 1.47 16.47
N TYR A 22 -23.39 1.19 16.48
CA TYR A 22 -22.35 2.19 16.65
C TYR A 22 -21.59 2.37 15.34
N ARG A 23 -21.27 3.64 15.01
CA ARG A 23 -20.44 4.02 13.88
C ARG A 23 -19.38 5.01 14.32
N LEU A 24 -18.34 5.19 13.50
CA LEU A 24 -17.31 6.22 13.73
C LEU A 24 -17.96 7.60 13.68
N GLY A 25 -17.66 8.40 14.69
CA GLY A 25 -18.16 9.77 14.82
C GLY A 25 -17.30 10.80 14.10
N PRO A 26 -17.75 12.06 14.01
CA PRO A 26 -17.10 13.13 13.26
C PRO A 26 -15.70 13.48 13.78
N ALA A 27 -15.42 13.27 15.07
CA ALA A 27 -14.08 13.51 15.62
C ALA A 27 -13.03 12.61 14.98
N VAL A 28 -13.34 11.33 14.71
CA VAL A 28 -12.42 10.41 14.02
C VAL A 28 -12.17 10.86 12.59
N THR A 29 -13.21 11.31 11.89
CA THR A 29 -13.08 11.88 10.54
C THR A 29 -12.16 13.10 10.54
N ALA A 30 -12.36 14.04 11.48
CA ALA A 30 -11.52 15.22 11.60
C ALA A 30 -10.04 14.89 11.87
N LEU A 31 -9.78 13.95 12.79
CA LEU A 31 -8.43 13.47 13.09
C LEU A 31 -7.79 12.80 11.87
N GLY A 32 -8.52 11.96 11.15
CA GLY A 32 -8.04 11.30 9.93
C GLY A 32 -7.67 12.30 8.83
N VAL A 33 -8.52 13.28 8.58
CA VAL A 33 -8.25 14.36 7.60
C VAL A 33 -7.02 15.16 8.01
N GLN A 34 -6.89 15.52 9.29
CA GLN A 34 -5.73 16.28 9.78
C GLN A 34 -4.44 15.44 9.66
N ALA A 35 -4.46 14.16 10.05
CA ALA A 35 -3.33 13.27 9.93
C ALA A 35 -2.86 13.15 8.48
N LEU A 36 -3.77 12.88 7.53
CA LEU A 36 -3.46 12.77 6.11
C LEU A 36 -2.99 14.10 5.50
N SER A 37 -3.53 15.23 5.92
CA SER A 37 -3.14 16.54 5.37
C SER A 37 -1.77 17.01 5.86
N SER A 38 -1.32 16.56 7.02
CA SER A 38 -0.01 16.87 7.59
C SER A 38 1.05 15.80 7.32
N ASP A 39 0.69 14.66 6.74
CA ASP A 39 1.63 13.58 6.42
C ASP A 39 2.60 14.02 5.32
N ARG A 40 3.85 14.27 5.73
CA ARG A 40 4.89 14.78 4.84
C ARG A 40 5.21 13.80 3.71
N LEU A 41 5.29 12.52 4.03
CA LEU A 41 5.59 11.47 3.03
C LEU A 41 4.53 11.45 1.93
N ARG A 42 3.25 11.51 2.32
CA ARG A 42 2.13 11.58 1.38
C ARG A 42 2.18 12.83 0.51
N ILE A 43 2.44 14.00 1.11
CA ILE A 43 2.53 15.29 0.40
C ILE A 43 3.64 15.22 -0.65
N ASP A 44 4.82 14.74 -0.28
CA ASP A 44 6.00 14.68 -1.14
C ASP A 44 5.82 13.62 -2.26
N ALA A 45 5.14 12.50 -1.98
CA ALA A 45 4.91 11.43 -2.96
C ALA A 45 3.80 11.75 -3.97
N ARG A 46 2.79 12.55 -3.60
CA ARG A 46 1.60 12.76 -4.44
C ARG A 46 1.87 13.28 -5.86
N PRO A 47 2.78 14.24 -6.12
CA PRO A 47 3.13 14.64 -7.48
C PRO A 47 3.68 13.48 -8.32
N MET A 48 4.47 12.61 -7.71
CA MET A 48 5.04 11.43 -8.35
C MET A 48 3.95 10.41 -8.70
N LEU A 49 3.03 10.12 -7.77
CA LEU A 49 1.88 9.25 -8.03
C LEU A 49 1.04 9.77 -9.20
N LYS A 50 0.77 11.09 -9.26
CA LYS A 50 0.04 11.72 -10.37
C LYS A 50 0.75 11.52 -11.71
N ARG A 51 2.07 11.70 -11.73
CA ARG A 51 2.89 11.47 -12.92
C ARG A 51 2.81 10.00 -13.37
N LEU A 52 3.06 9.06 -12.47
CA LEU A 52 2.99 7.63 -12.76
C LEU A 52 1.61 7.21 -13.28
N ALA A 53 0.54 7.66 -12.62
CA ALA A 53 -0.82 7.36 -13.05
C ALA A 53 -1.14 7.92 -14.45
N ALA A 54 -0.71 9.16 -14.75
CA ALA A 54 -0.91 9.79 -16.06
C ALA A 54 -0.12 9.09 -17.17
N GLU A 55 1.16 8.74 -16.93
CA GLU A 55 2.04 8.10 -17.91
C GLU A 55 1.62 6.66 -18.22
N THR A 56 1.15 5.93 -17.22
CA THR A 56 0.82 4.50 -17.36
C THR A 56 -0.65 4.24 -17.71
N GLY A 57 -1.54 5.16 -17.33
CA GLY A 57 -2.99 4.99 -17.40
C GLY A 57 -3.53 4.01 -16.35
N GLU A 58 -2.67 3.53 -15.42
CA GLU A 58 -3.01 2.60 -14.34
C GLU A 58 -3.06 3.32 -12.98
N THR A 59 -3.47 2.63 -11.94
CA THR A 59 -3.52 3.19 -10.57
C THR A 59 -2.12 3.17 -9.94
N ALA A 60 -1.70 4.30 -9.37
CA ALA A 60 -0.49 4.41 -8.57
C ALA A 60 -0.85 4.62 -7.10
N THR A 61 -0.20 3.90 -6.19
CA THR A 61 -0.45 3.97 -4.75
C THR A 61 0.82 4.28 -3.95
N LEU A 62 0.62 4.85 -2.76
CA LEU A 62 1.60 4.92 -1.68
C LEU A 62 1.05 4.17 -0.48
N GLU A 63 1.82 3.25 0.05
CA GLU A 63 1.40 2.36 1.12
C GLU A 63 2.45 2.24 2.22
N ILE A 64 2.01 2.08 3.46
CA ILE A 64 2.89 1.78 4.60
C ILE A 64 2.56 0.42 5.19
N ALA A 65 3.58 -0.21 5.77
CA ALA A 65 3.40 -1.44 6.53
C ALA A 65 2.82 -1.14 7.92
N VAL A 66 1.72 -1.77 8.26
CA VAL A 66 1.11 -1.73 9.59
C VAL A 66 0.89 -3.18 10.02
N GLU A 67 1.69 -3.65 10.97
CA GLU A 67 1.72 -5.06 11.36
C GLU A 67 2.03 -5.97 10.17
N ASP A 68 1.15 -6.90 9.83
CA ASP A 68 1.23 -7.83 8.70
C ASP A 68 0.41 -7.37 7.47
N THR A 69 -0.01 -6.10 7.46
CA THR A 69 -0.82 -5.50 6.38
C THR A 69 -0.14 -4.30 5.74
N MET A 70 -0.57 -4.00 4.52
CA MET A 70 -0.25 -2.76 3.81
C MET A 70 -1.43 -1.81 3.89
N LEU A 71 -1.22 -0.60 4.44
CA LEU A 71 -2.21 0.47 4.53
C LEU A 71 -2.01 1.47 3.39
N ILE A 72 -3.05 1.72 2.60
CA ILE A 72 -3.03 2.73 1.54
C ILE A 72 -3.09 4.13 2.16
N LEU A 73 -2.01 4.90 2.02
CA LEU A 73 -1.94 6.32 2.43
C LEU A 73 -2.42 7.28 1.34
N ASP A 74 -2.13 6.96 0.08
CA ASP A 74 -2.55 7.76 -1.06
C ASP A 74 -2.72 6.90 -2.31
N GLU A 75 -3.64 7.33 -3.17
CA GLU A 75 -3.97 6.66 -4.42
C GLU A 75 -4.27 7.70 -5.50
N VAL A 76 -3.77 7.45 -6.70
CA VAL A 76 -4.10 8.24 -7.90
C VAL A 76 -4.45 7.29 -9.03
N SER A 77 -5.69 7.37 -9.49
CA SER A 77 -6.16 6.61 -10.65
C SER A 77 -5.68 7.24 -11.98
N GLY A 78 -5.24 6.40 -12.91
CA GLY A 78 -4.87 6.81 -14.27
C GLY A 78 -6.07 7.04 -15.21
N GLY A 79 -7.29 7.09 -14.67
CA GLY A 79 -8.52 7.37 -15.44
C GLY A 79 -9.17 6.14 -16.08
N ARG A 80 -8.52 4.99 -16.09
CA ARG A 80 -9.12 3.71 -16.46
C ARG A 80 -9.63 3.01 -15.20
N ARG A 81 -10.94 2.82 -15.09
CA ARG A 81 -11.53 2.16 -13.92
C ARG A 81 -10.87 0.81 -13.68
N VAL A 82 -10.41 0.60 -12.45
CA VAL A 82 -9.93 -0.68 -11.94
C VAL A 82 -11.03 -1.25 -11.07
N ALA A 83 -11.39 -2.52 -11.26
CA ALA A 83 -12.47 -3.15 -10.48
C ALA A 83 -12.04 -3.40 -9.02
N ALA A 84 -10.77 -3.68 -8.80
CA ALA A 84 -10.14 -3.84 -7.50
C ALA A 84 -9.38 -2.55 -7.14
N GLY A 85 -10.08 -1.52 -6.74
CA GLY A 85 -9.47 -0.30 -6.23
C GLY A 85 -9.65 -0.25 -4.72
N GLY A 86 -8.57 -0.39 -3.97
CA GLY A 86 -8.58 0.04 -2.58
C GLY A 86 -8.78 1.56 -2.56
N ASN A 87 -9.32 2.07 -1.48
CA ASN A 87 -9.32 3.51 -1.22
C ASN A 87 -8.29 3.83 -0.14
N VAL A 88 -7.92 5.08 -0.01
CA VAL A 88 -7.12 5.54 1.13
C VAL A 88 -7.74 5.01 2.43
N GLY A 89 -6.93 4.38 3.27
CA GLY A 89 -7.36 3.71 4.50
C GLY A 89 -7.64 2.21 4.34
N THR A 90 -7.68 1.67 3.13
CA THR A 90 -7.79 0.22 2.91
C THR A 90 -6.52 -0.49 3.38
N ARG A 91 -6.71 -1.68 3.98
CA ARG A 91 -5.63 -2.57 4.38
C ARG A 91 -5.66 -3.86 3.57
N TRP A 92 -4.51 -4.24 3.05
CA TRP A 92 -4.31 -5.46 2.29
C TRP A 92 -3.31 -6.40 2.95
N ALA A 93 -3.49 -7.69 2.80
CA ALA A 93 -2.54 -8.68 3.30
C ALA A 93 -1.16 -8.50 2.64
N MET A 94 -0.12 -8.31 3.46
CA MET A 94 1.24 -8.00 3.00
C MET A 94 1.80 -9.07 2.04
N HIS A 95 1.54 -10.36 2.30
CA HIS A 95 2.05 -11.46 1.49
C HIS A 95 1.43 -11.54 0.07
N ALA A 96 0.25 -10.93 -0.14
CA ALA A 96 -0.49 -10.99 -1.39
C ALA A 96 -0.38 -9.70 -2.24
N THR A 97 0.35 -8.68 -1.76
CA THR A 97 0.55 -7.42 -2.48
C THR A 97 1.98 -7.24 -2.95
N SER A 98 2.17 -6.55 -4.08
CA SER A 98 3.50 -6.25 -4.60
C SER A 98 4.29 -5.32 -3.68
N THR A 99 3.62 -4.36 -3.04
CA THR A 99 4.20 -3.47 -2.02
C THR A 99 4.64 -4.23 -0.79
N GLY A 100 3.80 -5.14 -0.29
CA GLY A 100 4.12 -5.97 0.87
C GLY A 100 5.28 -6.92 0.59
N LYS A 101 5.27 -7.62 -0.56
CA LYS A 101 6.41 -8.47 -0.97
C LYS A 101 7.71 -7.68 -1.10
N ALA A 102 7.66 -6.45 -1.63
CA ALA A 102 8.83 -5.58 -1.69
C ALA A 102 9.34 -5.26 -0.27
N ILE A 103 8.48 -4.82 0.65
CA ILE A 103 8.88 -4.52 2.03
C ILE A 103 9.47 -5.75 2.71
N ILE A 104 8.82 -6.92 2.61
CA ILE A 104 9.32 -8.16 3.20
C ILE A 104 10.72 -8.51 2.66
N ALA A 105 10.88 -8.44 1.33
CA ALA A 105 12.14 -8.80 0.68
C ALA A 105 13.30 -7.87 1.05
N PHE A 106 13.05 -6.58 1.26
CA PHE A 106 14.07 -5.58 1.59
C PHE A 106 14.27 -5.36 3.09
N SER A 107 13.45 -5.95 3.95
CA SER A 107 13.61 -5.92 5.41
C SER A 107 14.50 -7.07 5.87
N ASP A 108 15.34 -6.85 6.89
CA ASP A 108 16.23 -7.90 7.44
C ASP A 108 15.43 -9.10 7.97
N ASN A 109 14.34 -8.85 8.69
CA ASN A 109 13.45 -9.87 9.25
C ASN A 109 12.05 -9.80 8.65
N GLY A 110 11.95 -9.59 7.32
CA GLY A 110 10.68 -9.33 6.67
C GLY A 110 9.64 -10.44 6.83
N LEU A 111 10.06 -11.71 6.83
CA LEU A 111 9.16 -12.85 7.06
C LEU A 111 8.57 -12.88 8.48
N GLU A 112 9.28 -12.38 9.48
CA GLU A 112 8.80 -12.36 10.87
C GLU A 112 7.60 -11.41 11.05
N ARG A 113 7.43 -10.45 10.15
CA ARG A 113 6.24 -9.58 10.12
C ARG A 113 4.96 -10.31 9.75
N LEU A 114 5.07 -11.42 9.05
CA LEU A 114 3.92 -12.20 8.62
C LEU A 114 3.42 -13.11 9.74
N GLY A 115 2.11 -13.19 9.90
CA GLY A 115 1.48 -14.16 10.79
C GLY A 115 1.89 -15.60 10.47
N GLU A 116 1.66 -16.52 11.40
CA GLU A 116 1.98 -17.94 11.21
C GLU A 116 1.24 -18.57 10.04
N ARG A 117 0.00 -18.13 9.81
CA ARG A 117 -0.86 -18.58 8.71
C ARG A 117 -1.09 -17.46 7.73
N LEU A 118 -0.75 -17.69 6.46
CA LEU A 118 -1.04 -16.80 5.35
C LEU A 118 -2.38 -17.21 4.73
N THR A 119 -3.33 -16.28 4.73
CA THR A 119 -4.68 -16.56 4.20
C THR A 119 -4.65 -16.60 2.68
N PRO A 120 -5.12 -17.67 2.04
CA PRO A 120 -5.32 -17.69 0.60
C PRO A 120 -6.49 -16.76 0.22
N LEU A 121 -6.23 -15.77 -0.62
CA LEU A 121 -7.24 -14.83 -1.12
C LEU A 121 -7.75 -15.25 -2.49
N THR A 122 -6.88 -15.88 -3.28
CA THR A 122 -7.16 -16.49 -4.58
C THR A 122 -6.46 -17.85 -4.67
N ALA A 123 -6.70 -18.57 -5.76
CA ALA A 123 -5.98 -19.82 -6.06
C ALA A 123 -4.48 -19.57 -6.36
N ARG A 124 -4.07 -18.32 -6.59
CA ARG A 124 -2.68 -17.93 -6.91
C ARG A 124 -1.94 -17.31 -5.73
N THR A 125 -2.62 -17.00 -4.64
CA THR A 125 -1.98 -16.47 -3.44
C THR A 125 -0.90 -17.42 -2.93
N ILE A 126 0.32 -16.91 -2.73
CA ILE A 126 1.41 -17.70 -2.13
C ILE A 126 1.23 -17.70 -0.62
N THR A 127 0.99 -18.87 -0.07
CA THR A 127 0.76 -19.08 1.37
C THR A 127 1.90 -19.81 2.07
N GLU A 128 2.85 -20.35 1.33
CA GLU A 128 4.05 -20.98 1.89
C GLU A 128 5.18 -19.94 2.01
N ARG A 129 5.72 -19.82 3.23
CA ARG A 129 6.77 -18.84 3.56
C ARG A 129 8.05 -19.07 2.77
N GLU A 130 8.40 -20.33 2.50
CA GLU A 130 9.55 -20.76 1.71
C GLU A 130 9.43 -20.29 0.25
N ARG A 131 8.23 -20.39 -0.32
CA ARG A 131 7.95 -19.91 -1.68
C ARG A 131 8.00 -18.39 -1.78
N LEU A 132 7.56 -17.68 -0.73
CA LEU A 132 7.75 -16.22 -0.66
C LEU A 132 9.23 -15.87 -0.59
N ALA A 133 9.98 -16.53 0.29
CA ALA A 133 11.41 -16.32 0.47
C ALA A 133 12.20 -16.58 -0.83
N ALA A 134 11.81 -17.59 -1.60
CA ALA A 134 12.44 -17.91 -2.88
C ALA A 134 12.36 -16.75 -3.92
N GLN A 135 11.44 -15.79 -3.73
CA GLN A 135 11.31 -14.62 -4.62
C GLN A 135 12.24 -13.46 -4.21
N PHE A 136 12.77 -13.46 -2.98
CA PHE A 136 13.42 -12.28 -2.41
C PHE A 136 14.71 -11.88 -3.13
N ASP A 137 15.54 -12.83 -3.53
CA ASP A 137 16.78 -12.53 -4.23
C ASP A 137 16.51 -11.88 -5.59
N GLU A 138 15.49 -12.36 -6.29
CA GLU A 138 15.06 -11.76 -7.55
C GLU A 138 14.46 -10.37 -7.33
N ILE A 139 13.61 -10.19 -6.30
CA ILE A 139 13.04 -8.89 -5.94
C ILE A 139 14.16 -7.89 -5.61
N ARG A 140 15.15 -8.29 -4.80
CA ARG A 140 16.30 -7.45 -4.46
C ARG A 140 17.13 -7.09 -5.67
N ARG A 141 17.37 -8.05 -6.57
CA ARG A 141 18.14 -7.86 -7.80
C ARG A 141 17.46 -6.89 -8.77
N ARG A 142 16.13 -7.00 -8.94
CA ARG A 142 15.34 -6.16 -9.85
C ARG A 142 14.98 -4.81 -9.22
N GLY A 143 14.91 -4.74 -7.90
CA GLY A 143 14.47 -3.56 -7.15
C GLY A 143 12.96 -3.47 -6.95
N PHE A 144 12.16 -4.40 -7.48
CA PHE A 144 10.70 -4.40 -7.37
C PHE A 144 10.13 -5.83 -7.27
N ALA A 145 8.95 -5.94 -6.66
CA ALA A 145 8.16 -7.14 -6.59
C ALA A 145 6.97 -7.10 -7.56
N GLU A 146 6.46 -8.25 -7.91
CA GLU A 146 5.26 -8.42 -8.73
C GLU A 146 4.23 -9.30 -8.00
N THR A 147 2.95 -9.05 -8.28
CA THR A 147 1.85 -9.95 -7.98
C THR A 147 0.97 -10.11 -9.21
N VAL A 148 0.52 -11.34 -9.46
CA VAL A 148 -0.37 -11.67 -10.57
C VAL A 148 -1.51 -12.51 -10.03
N ASP A 149 -2.69 -11.91 -9.93
CA ASP A 149 -3.90 -12.56 -9.43
C ASP A 149 -3.76 -13.12 -7.99
N GLU A 150 -2.86 -12.56 -7.17
CA GLU A 150 -2.61 -13.07 -5.81
C GLU A 150 -3.51 -12.42 -4.76
N LEU A 151 -3.83 -11.13 -4.91
CA LEU A 151 -4.73 -10.39 -4.04
C LEU A 151 -6.19 -10.61 -4.43
N GLU A 152 -6.47 -10.53 -5.72
CA GLU A 152 -7.78 -10.69 -6.34
C GLU A 152 -7.61 -11.22 -7.78
N ASP A 153 -8.51 -12.10 -8.22
CA ASP A 153 -8.49 -12.63 -9.59
C ASP A 153 -8.68 -11.49 -10.61
N GLY A 154 -7.84 -11.48 -11.63
CA GLY A 154 -7.84 -10.44 -12.66
C GLY A 154 -7.11 -9.16 -12.26
N PHE A 155 -6.43 -9.13 -11.11
CA PHE A 155 -5.69 -7.97 -10.61
C PHE A 155 -4.20 -8.27 -10.44
N SER A 156 -3.36 -7.39 -10.98
CA SER A 156 -1.90 -7.48 -10.91
C SER A 156 -1.28 -6.17 -10.50
N GLY A 157 -0.08 -6.23 -9.96
CA GLY A 157 0.67 -5.05 -9.56
C GLY A 157 2.18 -5.25 -9.54
N VAL A 158 2.89 -4.14 -9.62
CA VAL A 158 4.32 -4.03 -9.36
C VAL A 158 4.53 -3.05 -8.22
N GLY A 159 5.46 -3.35 -7.30
CA GLY A 159 5.71 -2.54 -6.12
C GLY A 159 7.18 -2.44 -5.78
N THR A 160 7.61 -1.28 -5.30
CA THR A 160 8.96 -1.04 -4.79
C THR A 160 8.92 -0.27 -3.49
N ILE A 161 10.03 -0.30 -2.75
CA ILE A 161 10.16 0.42 -1.48
C ILE A 161 10.53 1.88 -1.71
N VAL A 162 10.11 2.74 -0.79
CA VAL A 162 10.54 4.13 -0.65
C VAL A 162 11.45 4.22 0.58
N ARG A 163 12.65 4.74 0.38
CA ARG A 163 13.64 4.89 1.46
C ARG A 163 13.72 6.33 1.94
N GLY A 164 13.97 6.49 3.22
CA GLY A 164 14.34 7.76 3.82
C GLY A 164 15.81 8.11 3.60
N ALA A 165 16.21 9.25 4.13
CA ALA A 165 17.56 9.79 3.97
C ALA A 165 18.67 8.92 4.61
N THR A 166 18.33 8.13 5.63
CA THR A 166 19.26 7.21 6.32
C THR A 166 19.21 5.78 5.75
N GLY A 167 18.40 5.57 4.69
CA GLY A 167 18.24 4.28 4.02
C GLY A 167 17.13 3.39 4.60
N GLU A 168 16.45 3.82 5.65
CA GLU A 168 15.31 3.13 6.24
C GLU A 168 14.13 3.01 5.26
N ILE A 169 13.34 1.96 5.38
CA ILE A 169 12.12 1.80 4.58
C ILE A 169 10.99 2.61 5.23
N LEU A 170 10.54 3.66 4.55
CA LEU A 170 9.44 4.52 5.00
C LEU A 170 8.09 4.03 4.50
N ALA A 171 8.03 3.56 3.27
CA ALA A 171 6.82 3.16 2.56
C ALA A 171 7.14 2.24 1.38
N ALA A 172 6.10 1.88 0.64
CA ALA A 172 6.21 1.32 -0.68
C ALA A 172 5.27 2.05 -1.66
N MET A 173 5.62 2.05 -2.93
CA MET A 173 4.79 2.55 -4.02
C MET A 173 4.43 1.41 -4.95
N SER A 174 3.25 1.46 -5.56
CA SER A 174 2.87 0.50 -6.59
C SER A 174 2.27 1.16 -7.83
N ILE A 175 2.27 0.38 -8.92
CA ILE A 175 1.43 0.56 -10.09
C ILE A 175 0.64 -0.72 -10.24
N CYS A 176 -0.69 -0.62 -10.24
CA CYS A 176 -1.58 -1.77 -10.26
C CYS A 176 -2.76 -1.56 -11.20
N GLY A 177 -3.31 -2.68 -11.66
CA GLY A 177 -4.42 -2.67 -12.59
C GLY A 177 -4.84 -4.09 -13.02
N PRO A 178 -5.77 -4.20 -13.99
CA PRO A 178 -6.21 -5.48 -14.52
C PRO A 178 -5.07 -6.31 -15.12
N THR A 179 -5.01 -7.58 -14.77
CA THR A 179 -3.98 -8.54 -15.24
C THR A 179 -3.86 -8.55 -16.77
N GLN A 180 -4.98 -8.41 -17.49
CA GLN A 180 -4.99 -8.36 -18.94
C GLN A 180 -4.17 -7.20 -19.54
N ARG A 181 -4.06 -6.07 -18.81
CA ARG A 181 -3.27 -4.92 -19.22
C ARG A 181 -1.84 -4.96 -18.69
N LEU A 182 -1.62 -5.65 -17.58
CA LEU A 182 -0.31 -5.80 -16.94
C LEU A 182 0.36 -7.11 -17.36
N THR A 183 0.63 -7.25 -18.66
CA THR A 183 1.41 -8.38 -19.20
C THR A 183 2.80 -8.45 -18.56
N GLU A 184 3.48 -9.58 -18.64
CA GLU A 184 4.82 -9.77 -18.05
C GLU A 184 5.82 -8.69 -18.50
N SER A 185 5.91 -8.45 -19.82
CA SER A 185 6.80 -7.42 -20.37
C SER A 185 6.44 -6.01 -19.88
N ARG A 186 5.13 -5.72 -19.75
CA ARG A 186 4.68 -4.43 -19.24
C ARG A 186 4.99 -4.28 -17.75
N ARG A 187 4.81 -5.33 -16.92
CA ARG A 187 5.19 -5.29 -15.51
C ARG A 187 6.68 -5.02 -15.32
N ALA A 188 7.54 -5.65 -16.12
CA ALA A 188 8.98 -5.38 -16.08
C ALA A 188 9.31 -3.91 -16.36
N SER A 189 8.67 -3.32 -17.39
CA SER A 189 8.85 -1.90 -17.73
C SER A 189 8.32 -0.97 -16.63
N LEU A 190 7.13 -1.27 -16.09
CA LEU A 190 6.53 -0.51 -14.99
C LEU A 190 7.36 -0.60 -13.71
N GLY A 191 7.93 -1.78 -13.41
CA GLY A 191 8.81 -1.97 -12.27
C GLY A 191 10.07 -1.10 -12.35
N ALA A 192 10.72 -1.05 -13.52
CA ALA A 192 11.89 -0.17 -13.73
C ALA A 192 11.51 1.32 -13.59
N MET A 193 10.38 1.74 -14.16
CA MET A 193 9.85 3.11 -14.02
C MET A 193 9.61 3.45 -12.55
N LEU A 194 8.98 2.53 -11.81
CA LEU A 194 8.63 2.70 -10.40
C LEU A 194 9.88 2.81 -9.52
N CYS A 195 10.90 1.99 -9.76
CA CYS A 195 12.19 2.09 -9.07
C CYS A 195 12.87 3.43 -9.30
N SER A 196 12.87 3.93 -10.54
CA SER A 196 13.41 5.26 -10.87
C SER A 196 12.64 6.37 -10.16
N ALA A 197 11.31 6.27 -10.11
CA ALA A 197 10.45 7.23 -9.43
C ALA A 197 10.69 7.24 -7.91
N ALA A 198 10.75 6.06 -7.28
CA ALA A 198 11.02 5.93 -5.85
C ALA A 198 12.41 6.46 -5.46
N GLY A 199 13.42 6.27 -6.32
CA GLY A 199 14.76 6.80 -6.11
C GLY A 199 14.86 8.33 -6.20
N GLN A 200 13.92 9.00 -6.89
CA GLN A 200 13.81 10.47 -6.94
C GLN A 200 13.04 11.05 -5.76
N LEU A 201 12.25 10.24 -5.07
CA LEU A 201 11.49 10.66 -3.91
C LEU A 201 12.41 10.68 -2.69
N GLN A 202 12.71 11.89 -2.20
CA GLN A 202 13.50 12.11 -0.97
C GLN A 202 12.59 12.73 0.10
N PRO A 203 11.81 11.93 0.85
CA PRO A 203 10.94 12.44 1.89
C PRO A 203 11.76 13.18 2.96
N GLY A 204 11.41 14.44 3.22
CA GLY A 204 12.09 15.25 4.23
C GLY A 204 13.32 16.05 3.77
N ALA A 205 13.75 15.96 2.50
CA ALA A 205 14.89 16.73 1.99
C ALA A 205 14.64 18.24 1.88
N MET A 206 13.40 18.71 1.96
CA MET A 206 13.01 20.14 1.81
C MET A 206 12.80 20.88 3.13
N ALA A 207 13.34 20.42 4.24
CA ALA A 207 13.26 21.12 5.53
C ALA A 207 14.59 21.78 5.93
N LYS A 208 15.25 22.44 4.99
CA LYS A 208 16.37 23.36 5.27
C LYS A 208 16.20 24.61 4.40
N CYS A 209 15.31 25.49 4.83
CA CYS A 209 15.33 26.91 4.55
C CYS A 209 14.91 27.65 5.81
#